data_9895371eb6359a4e4db236d58b5e6973
#
_entry.id   9895371eb6359a4e4db236d58b5e6973
#
_cell.length_a   1.000
_cell.length_b   1.000
_cell.length_c   1.000
_cell.angle_alpha   90.00
_cell.angle_beta   90.00
_cell.angle_gamma   90.00
#
_symmetry.space_group_name_H-M   'P 1'
#
loop_
_entity.id
_entity.type
_entity.pdbx_description
1 polymer ?
#
loop_
_entity_poly.entity_id
_entity_poly.type
_entity_poly.pdbx_seq_one_letter_code
_entity_poly.pdbx_strand_id
1 'polypeptide(L)' 'MHHDLVDVLIIEDESELARLHAELVQKHPRLRLAGMAASLAQARQLLHATPPQLVLLDNYLPDGKGVTLMT' A
#
# COMPACT_ATOMS: atom_id res chain seq x y z
N MET A 1 -6.25 22.70 5.18
CA MET A 1 -4.92 22.35 4.83
C MET A 1 -4.77 20.90 4.71
N HIS A 2 -4.27 20.51 3.59
CA HIS A 2 -4.22 19.14 3.28
C HIS A 2 -2.89 18.52 3.52
N HIS A 3 -1.99 19.23 4.12
CA HIS A 3 -0.75 18.63 4.54
C HIS A 3 -0.96 17.63 5.67
N ASP A 4 -2.19 17.51 6.19
CA ASP A 4 -2.51 16.51 7.20
C ASP A 4 -2.86 15.14 6.60
N LEU A 5 -2.84 15.02 5.29
CA LEU A 5 -3.14 13.74 4.65
C LEU A 5 -2.05 12.71 4.94
N VAL A 6 -2.49 11.47 5.17
CA VAL A 6 -1.60 10.35 5.40
C VAL A 6 -1.46 9.56 4.10
N ASP A 7 -0.22 9.39 3.64
CA ASP A 7 0.05 8.62 2.43
C ASP A 7 -0.04 7.14 2.73
N VAL A 8 -0.83 6.42 1.93
CA VAL A 8 -1.10 5.00 2.12
C VAL A 8 -0.57 4.22 0.94
N LEU A 9 0.18 3.16 1.22
CA LEU A 9 0.60 2.17 0.23
C LEU A 9 -0.20 0.91 0.44
N ILE A 10 -0.81 0.39 -0.61
CA ILE A 10 -1.54 -0.88 -0.58
C ILE A 10 -0.67 -1.95 -1.21
N ILE A 11 -0.47 -3.05 -0.50
CA ILE A 11 0.29 -4.20 -1.00
C ILE A 11 -0.64 -5.39 -0.98
N GLU A 12 -1.17 -5.73 -2.14
CA GLU A 12 -2.18 -6.77 -2.30
C GLU A 12 -2.11 -7.33 -3.72
N ASP A 13 -1.97 -8.65 -3.84
CA ASP A 13 -1.86 -9.29 -5.17
C ASP A 13 -3.22 -9.58 -5.81
N GLU A 14 -4.28 -9.69 -5.02
CA GLU A 14 -5.60 -9.95 -5.56
C GLU A 14 -6.21 -8.61 -6.01
N SER A 15 -6.37 -8.45 -7.32
CA SER A 15 -6.71 -7.16 -7.90
C SER A 15 -8.04 -6.59 -7.41
N GLU A 16 -9.03 -7.44 -7.17
CA GLU A 16 -10.32 -6.97 -6.70
C GLU A 16 -10.25 -6.46 -5.28
N LEU A 17 -9.52 -7.15 -4.40
CA LEU A 17 -9.31 -6.67 -3.04
C LEU A 17 -8.50 -5.39 -3.03
N ALA A 18 -7.49 -5.31 -3.87
CA ALA A 18 -6.69 -4.09 -3.97
C ALA A 18 -7.55 -2.90 -4.37
N ARG A 19 -8.44 -3.11 -5.34
CA ARG A 19 -9.35 -2.05 -5.79
C ARG A 19 -10.29 -1.62 -4.68
N LEU A 20 -10.84 -2.57 -3.94
CA LEU A 20 -11.74 -2.24 -2.83
C LEU A 20 -11.03 -1.45 -1.74
N HIS A 21 -9.81 -1.86 -1.39
CA HIS A 21 -9.01 -1.13 -0.42
C HIS A 21 -8.70 0.27 -0.91
N ALA A 22 -8.37 0.40 -2.20
CA ALA A 22 -8.08 1.71 -2.78
C ALA A 22 -9.30 2.63 -2.70
N GLU A 23 -10.49 2.09 -2.98
CA GLU A 23 -11.71 2.88 -2.86
C GLU A 23 -11.95 3.37 -1.44
N LEU A 24 -11.71 2.48 -0.46
CA LEU A 24 -11.88 2.87 0.94
C LEU A 24 -10.91 3.98 1.33
N VAL A 25 -9.65 3.86 0.90
CA VAL A 25 -8.66 4.89 1.18
C VAL A 25 -9.07 6.21 0.55
N GLN A 26 -9.52 6.19 -0.71
CA GLN A 26 -9.88 7.40 -1.43
C GLN A 26 -11.12 8.08 -0.86
N LYS A 27 -11.99 7.32 -0.20
CA LYS A 27 -13.17 7.89 0.44
C LYS A 27 -12.87 8.52 1.79
N HIS A 28 -11.72 8.20 2.38
CA HIS A 28 -11.38 8.72 3.68
C HIS A 28 -10.74 10.10 3.52
N PRO A 29 -11.27 11.12 4.19
CA PRO A 29 -10.82 12.50 3.96
C PRO A 29 -9.39 12.78 4.42
N ARG A 30 -8.81 11.92 5.26
CA ARG A 30 -7.48 12.13 5.79
C ARG A 30 -6.44 11.21 5.18
N LEU A 31 -6.85 10.36 4.23
CA LEU A 31 -5.94 9.42 3.60
C LEU A 31 -5.76 9.76 2.13
N ARG A 32 -4.55 9.50 1.63
CA ARG A 32 -4.24 9.67 0.21
C ARG A 32 -3.56 8.40 -0.28
N LEU A 33 -4.04 7.85 -1.39
CA LEU A 33 -3.45 6.67 -1.97
C LEU A 33 -2.13 7.05 -2.64
N ALA A 34 -1.02 6.58 -2.09
CA ALA A 34 0.31 6.90 -2.59
C ALA A 34 0.79 5.87 -3.61
N GLY A 35 0.29 4.64 -3.53
CA GLY A 35 0.68 3.63 -4.49
C GLY A 35 0.06 2.30 -4.18
N MET A 36 0.18 1.38 -5.14
CA MET A 36 -0.32 0.01 -5.00
C MET A 36 0.74 -0.93 -5.55
N ALA A 37 0.96 -2.03 -4.83
CA ALA A 37 1.92 -3.05 -5.23
C ALA A 37 1.25 -4.41 -5.17
N ALA A 38 1.55 -5.27 -6.15
CA ALA A 38 1.01 -6.62 -6.20
C ALA A 38 2.06 -7.68 -5.84
N SER A 39 3.27 -7.27 -5.49
CA SER A 39 4.35 -8.18 -5.14
C SER A 39 5.32 -7.48 -4.20
N LEU A 40 6.19 -8.28 -3.58
CA LEU A 40 7.24 -7.73 -2.72
C LEU A 40 8.20 -6.85 -3.51
N ALA A 41 8.54 -7.23 -4.74
CA ALA A 41 9.45 -6.46 -5.56
C ALA A 41 8.90 -5.06 -5.84
N GLN A 42 7.62 -4.99 -6.24
CA GLN A 42 6.98 -3.71 -6.48
C GLN A 42 6.89 -2.88 -5.21
N ALA A 43 6.57 -3.53 -4.09
CA ALA A 43 6.45 -2.84 -2.83
C ALA A 43 7.78 -2.21 -2.42
N ARG A 44 8.88 -2.95 -2.58
CA ARG A 44 10.19 -2.43 -2.24
C ARG A 44 10.55 -1.21 -3.08
N GLN A 45 10.24 -1.25 -4.38
CA GLN A 45 10.48 -0.11 -5.25
C GLN A 45 9.73 1.13 -4.80
N LEU A 46 8.45 0.95 -4.46
CA LEU A 46 7.61 2.06 -4.01
C LEU A 46 8.06 2.59 -2.66
N LEU A 47 8.46 1.70 -1.76
CA LEU A 47 8.95 2.12 -0.45
C LEU A 47 10.24 2.93 -0.55
N HIS A 48 11.11 2.58 -1.50
CA HIS A 48 12.34 3.34 -1.72
C HIS A 48 12.06 4.70 -2.35
N ALA A 49 11.11 4.74 -3.29
CA ALA A 49 10.84 5.98 -4.02
C ALA A 49 10.14 7.00 -3.15
N THR A 50 9.12 6.59 -2.42
CA THR A 50 8.33 7.51 -1.60
C THR A 50 7.82 6.75 -0.38
N PRO A 51 8.52 6.84 0.74
CA PRO A 51 8.08 6.11 1.95
C PRO A 51 6.70 6.56 2.39
N PRO A 52 5.75 5.63 2.52
CA PRO A 52 4.41 5.98 2.99
C PRO A 52 4.37 6.06 4.52
N GLN A 53 3.30 6.65 5.02
CA GLN A 53 3.07 6.72 6.46
C GLN A 53 2.22 5.55 6.95
N LEU A 54 1.51 4.88 6.05
CA LEU A 54 0.67 3.76 6.39
C LEU A 54 0.72 2.72 5.27
N VAL A 55 0.85 1.45 5.65
CA VAL A 55 0.88 0.36 4.70
C VAL A 55 -0.26 -0.61 5.01
N LEU A 56 -1.12 -0.87 4.03
CA LEU A 56 -2.10 -1.95 4.09
C LEU A 56 -1.47 -3.16 3.42
N LEU A 57 -1.21 -4.19 4.19
CA LEU A 57 -0.32 -5.26 3.80
C LEU A 57 -1.02 -6.62 3.78
N ASP A 58 -1.02 -7.27 2.61
CA ASP A 58 -1.33 -8.70 2.52
C ASP A 58 -0.06 -9.48 2.84
N ASN A 59 -0.14 -10.42 3.78
CA ASN A 59 1.02 -11.16 4.22
C ASN A 59 1.44 -12.29 3.27
N TYR A 60 0.57 -12.68 2.32
CA TYR A 60 0.85 -13.78 1.40
C TYR A 60 0.85 -13.28 -0.04
N LEU A 61 2.00 -12.78 -0.48
CA LEU A 61 2.20 -12.27 -1.83
C LEU A 61 2.84 -13.34 -2.70
N PRO A 62 2.76 -13.20 -4.04
CA PRO A 62 3.28 -14.24 -4.94
C PRO A 62 4.76 -14.51 -4.79
N ASP A 63 5.56 -13.51 -4.40
CA ASP A 63 7.00 -13.67 -4.26
C ASP A 63 7.44 -13.71 -2.80
N GLY A 64 6.51 -13.94 -1.86
CA GLY A 64 6.87 -14.11 -0.46
C GLY A 64 5.83 -13.54 0.49
N LYS A 65 6.12 -13.63 1.77
CA LYS A 65 5.24 -13.06 2.79
C LYS A 65 5.53 -11.58 2.95
N GLY A 66 4.46 -10.79 3.00
CA GLY A 66 4.58 -9.33 3.15
C GLY A 66 5.36 -8.93 4.38
N VAL A 67 5.30 -9.72 5.45
CA VAL A 67 6.00 -9.39 6.68
C VAL A 67 7.51 -9.29 6.49
N THR A 68 8.06 -9.92 5.44
CA THR A 68 9.50 -9.82 5.18
C THR A 68 9.95 -8.41 4.84
N LEU A 69 9.03 -7.55 4.42
CA LEU A 69 9.35 -6.15 4.16
C LEU A 69 9.72 -5.39 5.44
N MET A 70 9.29 -5.90 6.57
CA MET A 70 9.48 -5.24 7.87
C MET A 70 10.77 -5.67 8.55
N THR A 71 11.47 -6.62 7.98
CA THR A 71 12.75 -7.08 8.51
C THR A 71 13.90 -6.69 7.61
#